data_448e88446029cd8168f559e9cda3ff67
#
_entry.id   448e88446029cd8168f559e9cda3ff67
#
_cell.length_a   1.000
_cell.length_b   1.000
_cell.length_c   1.000
_cell.angle_alpha   90.00
_cell.angle_beta   90.00
_cell.angle_gamma   90.00
#
_symmetry.space_group_name_H-M   'P 1'
#
loop_
_entity.id
_entity.type
_entity.pdbx_description
1 polymer ?
#
loop_
_entity_poly.entity_id
_entity_poly.type
_entity_poly.pdbx_seq_one_letter_code
_entity_poly.pdbx_strand_id
1 'polypeptide(L)'
;MQAQLKEILERDGIWTAVQDYVSTRSTDHTTISDILDGEEYRKLKEPGGFLAHKNNITFSLFTDGIPLFQSSKVSLWPVYMILNELPPKQRFTRKNMVLWGIWQGCGKPQMNMFLRPLVEDLSQLFQRGIVVNIQQTEIRTRAMMIVATMDLQARAYVLQMTQHNGKHGCLYCLEPGKVVKSGKANCRSYPYRDVDPEPRTKENIKSDAQEAIASGKRVHGINSESVLSCLPYFDVTTNVVIDYMHGILLGILKKLMSLWFDSKNSKEPFYIGKRVDEVDSIIKTIQPPYFLRRLSRKINGNYNHWKASEFRSWLLYFSLPALQNILLIFI
;
A
#
# COMPACT_ATOMS: atom_id res chain seq x y z
N MET A 1 4.77 -22.04 1.79
CA MET A 1 3.99 -21.26 0.82
C MET A 1 3.35 -22.14 -0.26
N GLN A 2 4.10 -22.95 -1.00
CA GLN A 2 3.58 -23.77 -2.12
C GLN A 2 2.42 -24.69 -1.71
N ALA A 3 2.49 -25.37 -0.55
CA ALA A 3 1.42 -26.23 -0.06
C ALA A 3 0.11 -25.47 0.22
N GLN A 4 0.19 -24.29 0.84
CA GLN A 4 -0.99 -23.44 1.06
C GLN A 4 -1.61 -22.95 -0.25
N LEU A 5 -0.76 -22.53 -1.21
CA LEU A 5 -1.23 -22.11 -2.53
C LEU A 5 -1.93 -23.26 -3.26
N LYS A 6 -1.33 -24.46 -3.25
CA LYS A 6 -1.93 -25.65 -3.83
C LYS A 6 -3.29 -25.95 -3.20
N GLU A 7 -3.37 -26.00 -1.87
CA GLU A 7 -4.63 -26.19 -1.14
C GLU A 7 -5.70 -25.15 -1.50
N ILE A 8 -5.31 -23.86 -1.65
CA ILE A 8 -6.25 -22.81 -2.03
C ILE A 8 -6.79 -23.06 -3.44
N LEU A 9 -5.92 -23.32 -4.40
CA LEU A 9 -6.29 -23.47 -5.81
C LEU A 9 -7.09 -24.74 -6.09
N GLU A 10 -6.86 -25.82 -5.33
CA GLU A 10 -7.57 -27.11 -5.47
C GLU A 10 -8.94 -27.14 -4.78
N ARG A 11 -9.31 -26.11 -4.00
CA ARG A 11 -10.67 -26.01 -3.43
C ARG A 11 -11.72 -25.80 -4.50
N ASP A 12 -12.87 -26.42 -4.29
CA ASP A 12 -14.01 -26.34 -5.21
C ASP A 12 -14.36 -24.90 -5.59
N GLY A 13 -14.44 -24.67 -6.89
CA GLY A 13 -14.82 -23.39 -7.48
C GLY A 13 -13.75 -22.29 -7.47
N ILE A 14 -12.61 -22.45 -6.77
CA ILE A 14 -11.58 -21.40 -6.71
C ILE A 14 -10.86 -21.25 -8.04
N TRP A 15 -10.43 -22.34 -8.66
CA TRP A 15 -9.76 -22.25 -9.97
C TRP A 15 -10.68 -21.66 -11.04
N THR A 16 -11.93 -22.13 -11.06
CA THR A 16 -12.95 -21.58 -11.96
C THR A 16 -13.15 -20.07 -11.71
N ALA A 17 -13.27 -19.65 -10.45
CA ALA A 17 -13.42 -18.24 -10.10
C ALA A 17 -12.22 -17.40 -10.56
N VAL A 18 -10.98 -17.92 -10.49
CA VAL A 18 -9.77 -17.26 -11.01
C VAL A 18 -9.88 -17.09 -12.53
N GLN A 19 -10.21 -18.14 -13.28
CA GLN A 19 -10.29 -18.07 -14.74
C GLN A 19 -11.43 -17.17 -15.21
N ASP A 20 -12.62 -17.32 -14.63
CA ASP A 20 -13.80 -16.53 -15.00
C ASP A 20 -13.59 -15.03 -14.69
N TYR A 21 -13.02 -14.70 -13.53
CA TYR A 21 -12.80 -13.32 -13.17
C TYR A 21 -11.84 -12.60 -14.12
N VAL A 22 -10.79 -13.29 -14.55
CA VAL A 22 -9.83 -12.75 -15.52
C VAL A 22 -10.47 -12.62 -16.92
N SER A 23 -11.31 -13.58 -17.33
CA SER A 23 -11.96 -13.58 -18.65
C SER A 23 -13.07 -12.53 -18.78
N THR A 24 -13.77 -12.23 -17.68
CA THR A 24 -14.87 -11.25 -17.65
C THR A 24 -14.42 -9.81 -17.49
N ARG A 25 -13.10 -9.55 -17.34
CA ARG A 25 -12.58 -8.17 -17.24
C ARG A 25 -12.77 -7.43 -18.57
N SER A 26 -13.29 -6.22 -18.45
CA SER A 26 -13.46 -5.33 -19.60
C SER A 26 -12.13 -5.04 -20.28
N THR A 27 -12.15 -4.97 -21.60
CA THR A 27 -11.06 -4.42 -22.42
C THR A 27 -11.11 -2.89 -22.51
N ASP A 28 -12.13 -2.26 -21.91
CA ASP A 28 -12.21 -0.81 -21.80
C ASP A 28 -11.11 -0.29 -20.87
N HIS A 29 -10.19 0.47 -21.42
CA HIS A 29 -9.04 1.03 -20.74
C HIS A 29 -9.32 2.35 -20.01
N THR A 30 -10.56 2.85 -20.05
CA THR A 30 -10.95 4.13 -19.43
C THR A 30 -11.30 3.96 -17.96
N THR A 31 -11.67 2.77 -17.52
CA THR A 31 -12.10 2.48 -16.15
C THR A 31 -11.09 1.60 -15.42
N ILE A 32 -10.64 2.06 -14.25
CA ILE A 32 -9.80 1.27 -13.33
C ILE A 32 -10.66 0.92 -12.11
N SER A 33 -11.01 -0.34 -11.95
CA SER A 33 -11.83 -0.85 -10.85
C SER A 33 -11.14 -1.96 -10.03
N ASP A 34 -10.06 -2.51 -10.55
CA ASP A 34 -9.29 -3.59 -9.92
C ASP A 34 -7.81 -3.47 -10.28
N ILE A 35 -6.95 -4.16 -9.55
CA ILE A 35 -5.52 -4.28 -9.85
C ILE A 35 -5.29 -4.88 -11.26
N LEU A 36 -6.21 -5.71 -11.73
CA LEU A 36 -6.17 -6.33 -13.06
C LEU A 36 -6.34 -5.31 -14.20
N ASP A 37 -6.86 -4.11 -13.90
CA ASP A 37 -7.02 -3.02 -14.87
C ASP A 37 -5.78 -2.13 -14.95
N GLY A 38 -4.82 -2.31 -14.03
CA GLY A 38 -3.60 -1.55 -13.97
C GLY A 38 -2.68 -1.82 -15.18
N GLU A 39 -1.95 -0.80 -15.61
CA GLU A 39 -1.06 -0.87 -16.76
C GLU A 39 -0.01 -1.99 -16.62
N GLU A 40 0.61 -2.12 -15.44
CA GLU A 40 1.60 -3.16 -15.17
C GLU A 40 1.02 -4.57 -15.30
N TYR A 41 -0.21 -4.80 -14.81
CA TYR A 41 -0.87 -6.10 -14.99
C TYR A 41 -1.19 -6.37 -16.46
N ARG A 42 -1.60 -5.35 -17.21
CA ARG A 42 -1.90 -5.49 -18.65
C ARG A 42 -0.67 -5.82 -19.48
N LYS A 43 0.47 -5.16 -19.21
CA LYS A 43 1.76 -5.49 -19.85
C LYS A 43 2.14 -6.96 -19.67
N LEU A 44 1.84 -7.54 -18.51
CA LEU A 44 2.10 -8.98 -18.27
C LEU A 44 1.21 -9.92 -19.10
N LYS A 45 0.05 -9.44 -19.60
CA LYS A 45 -0.86 -10.21 -20.47
C LYS A 45 -0.52 -10.09 -21.96
N GLU A 46 0.34 -9.19 -22.34
CA GLU A 46 0.78 -9.04 -23.73
C GLU A 46 1.49 -10.31 -24.24
N PRO A 47 1.53 -10.53 -25.56
CA PRO A 47 2.25 -11.66 -26.14
C PRO A 47 3.70 -11.72 -25.66
N GLY A 48 4.11 -12.87 -25.11
CA GLY A 48 5.41 -13.04 -24.48
C GLY A 48 5.50 -12.64 -23.00
N GLY A 49 4.49 -11.96 -22.46
CA GLY A 49 4.40 -11.63 -21.04
C GLY A 49 4.10 -12.84 -20.15
N PHE A 50 4.31 -12.69 -18.86
CA PHE A 50 4.13 -13.76 -17.89
C PHE A 50 2.70 -14.33 -17.85
N LEU A 51 1.68 -13.46 -17.92
CA LEU A 51 0.26 -13.80 -17.91
C LEU A 51 -0.30 -14.10 -19.30
N ALA A 52 0.51 -14.10 -20.37
CA ALA A 52 0.11 -14.66 -21.66
C ALA A 52 -0.21 -16.18 -21.55
N HIS A 53 0.39 -16.84 -20.57
CA HIS A 53 0.03 -18.21 -20.19
C HIS A 53 -1.12 -18.16 -19.18
N LYS A 54 -2.32 -18.59 -19.60
CA LYS A 54 -3.59 -18.47 -18.85
C LYS A 54 -3.60 -19.11 -17.45
N ASN A 55 -2.69 -20.05 -17.19
CA ASN A 55 -2.58 -20.71 -15.89
C ASN A 55 -1.65 -19.99 -14.91
N ASN A 56 -0.96 -18.96 -15.34
CA ASN A 56 -0.11 -18.16 -14.46
C ASN A 56 -0.96 -17.18 -13.64
N ILE A 57 -0.50 -16.91 -12.43
CA ILE A 57 -1.20 -16.05 -11.45
C ILE A 57 -0.24 -15.06 -10.83
N THR A 58 -0.82 -14.04 -10.18
CA THR A 58 -0.02 -13.01 -9.51
C THR A 58 -0.43 -12.81 -8.06
N PHE A 59 0.51 -12.26 -7.27
CA PHE A 59 0.29 -11.93 -5.86
C PHE A 59 0.46 -10.45 -5.58
N SER A 60 -0.34 -9.97 -4.61
CA SER A 60 -0.02 -8.79 -3.82
C SER A 60 0.43 -9.20 -2.42
N LEU A 61 1.51 -8.57 -1.93
CA LEU A 61 2.10 -8.81 -0.62
C LEU A 61 1.73 -7.69 0.36
N PHE A 62 1.45 -8.10 1.61
CA PHE A 62 1.16 -7.20 2.73
C PHE A 62 2.01 -7.60 3.94
N THR A 63 2.60 -6.63 4.60
CA THR A 63 3.28 -6.82 5.89
C THR A 63 3.19 -5.56 6.72
N ASP A 64 3.05 -5.72 8.02
CA ASP A 64 3.02 -4.62 8.99
C ASP A 64 3.44 -5.13 10.37
N GLY A 65 4.00 -4.22 11.19
CA GLY A 65 4.39 -4.51 12.57
C GLY A 65 3.24 -4.26 13.53
N ILE A 66 2.74 -5.30 14.17
CA ILE A 66 1.62 -5.24 15.11
C ILE A 66 2.15 -5.45 16.53
N PRO A 67 1.96 -4.51 17.49
CA PRO A 67 2.30 -4.76 18.88
C PRO A 67 1.42 -5.88 19.44
N LEU A 68 2.01 -6.85 20.11
CA LEU A 68 1.27 -7.99 20.68
C LEU A 68 0.34 -7.54 21.81
N PHE A 69 0.81 -6.58 22.61
CA PHE A 69 0.03 -5.91 23.69
C PHE A 69 0.39 -4.43 23.70
N GLN A 70 -0.52 -3.56 24.17
CA GLN A 70 -0.32 -2.10 24.21
C GLN A 70 0.92 -1.65 24.98
N SER A 71 1.31 -2.40 26.01
CA SER A 71 2.50 -2.12 26.86
C SER A 71 3.71 -2.99 26.52
N SER A 72 3.61 -3.87 25.53
CA SER A 72 4.68 -4.83 25.21
C SER A 72 5.67 -4.25 24.20
N LYS A 73 6.96 -4.53 24.39
CA LYS A 73 7.99 -4.31 23.38
C LYS A 73 8.00 -5.41 22.30
N VAL A 74 7.21 -6.48 22.51
CA VAL A 74 7.10 -7.60 21.55
C VAL A 74 6.13 -7.24 20.45
N SER A 75 6.57 -7.40 19.23
CA SER A 75 5.75 -7.20 18.02
C SER A 75 5.66 -8.48 17.19
N LEU A 76 4.60 -8.56 16.43
CA LEU A 76 4.40 -9.57 15.39
C LEU A 76 4.56 -8.90 14.02
N TRP A 77 5.22 -9.59 13.10
CA TRP A 77 5.36 -9.16 11.71
C TRP A 77 4.86 -10.29 10.80
N PRO A 78 3.55 -10.35 10.54
CA PRO A 78 3.00 -11.28 9.59
C PRO A 78 3.30 -10.84 8.15
N VAL A 79 3.50 -11.81 7.26
CA VAL A 79 3.59 -11.59 5.82
C VAL A 79 2.45 -12.35 5.16
N TYR A 80 1.54 -11.60 4.57
CA TYR A 80 0.39 -12.12 3.85
C TYR A 80 0.52 -11.91 2.36
N MET A 81 0.00 -12.86 1.58
CA MET A 81 -0.16 -12.69 0.15
C MET A 81 -1.58 -13.05 -0.28
N ILE A 82 -2.07 -12.35 -1.26
CA ILE A 82 -3.38 -12.59 -1.87
C ILE A 82 -3.22 -12.82 -3.35
N LEU A 83 -4.10 -13.68 -3.91
CA LEU A 83 -4.18 -13.91 -5.35
C LEU A 83 -4.96 -12.78 -6.00
N ASN A 84 -4.32 -12.08 -6.94
CA ASN A 84 -4.94 -10.93 -7.61
C ASN A 84 -6.07 -11.36 -8.55
N GLU A 85 -6.00 -12.52 -9.14
CA GLU A 85 -6.99 -13.07 -10.09
C GLU A 85 -8.26 -13.58 -9.42
N LEU A 86 -8.35 -13.65 -8.09
CA LEU A 86 -9.60 -13.93 -7.41
C LEU A 86 -10.53 -12.70 -7.39
N PRO A 87 -11.85 -12.87 -7.54
CA PRO A 87 -12.80 -11.78 -7.34
C PRO A 87 -12.62 -11.14 -5.95
N PRO A 88 -12.77 -9.80 -5.79
CA PRO A 88 -12.50 -9.10 -4.53
C PRO A 88 -13.22 -9.67 -3.31
N LYS A 89 -14.46 -10.15 -3.47
CA LYS A 89 -15.23 -10.80 -2.39
C LYS A 89 -14.59 -12.10 -1.89
N GLN A 90 -13.87 -12.81 -2.73
CA GLN A 90 -13.16 -14.05 -2.39
C GLN A 90 -11.70 -13.77 -2.04
N ARG A 91 -11.04 -12.85 -2.76
CA ARG A 91 -9.64 -12.46 -2.61
C ARG A 91 -9.28 -12.12 -1.16
N PHE A 92 -10.14 -11.37 -0.48
CA PHE A 92 -9.91 -10.88 0.89
C PHE A 92 -10.51 -11.78 1.99
N THR A 93 -10.92 -13.00 1.66
CA THR A 93 -11.34 -13.95 2.70
C THR A 93 -10.13 -14.67 3.29
N ARG A 94 -10.10 -14.83 4.63
CA ARG A 94 -8.96 -15.44 5.33
C ARG A 94 -8.52 -16.78 4.74
N LYS A 95 -9.47 -17.62 4.35
CA LYS A 95 -9.20 -18.95 3.77
C LYS A 95 -8.47 -18.89 2.42
N ASN A 96 -8.52 -17.77 1.72
CA ASN A 96 -7.91 -17.58 0.40
C ASN A 96 -6.63 -16.73 0.47
N MET A 97 -6.22 -16.33 1.67
CA MET A 97 -4.97 -15.60 1.89
C MET A 97 -3.86 -16.58 2.24
N VAL A 98 -2.70 -16.41 1.66
CA VAL A 98 -1.49 -17.15 2.04
C VAL A 98 -0.83 -16.39 3.19
N LEU A 99 -0.78 -17.00 4.37
CA LEU A 99 0.09 -16.53 5.45
C LEU A 99 1.45 -17.19 5.25
N TRP A 100 2.40 -16.44 4.66
CA TRP A 100 3.71 -16.99 4.39
C TRP A 100 4.51 -17.24 5.67
N GLY A 101 4.48 -16.30 6.60
CA GLY A 101 5.20 -16.43 7.86
C GLY A 101 4.85 -15.33 8.83
N ILE A 102 5.24 -15.53 10.09
CA ILE A 102 5.12 -14.54 11.18
C ILE A 102 6.46 -14.49 11.91
N TRP A 103 7.03 -13.30 12.00
CA TRP A 103 8.12 -13.06 12.94
C TRP A 103 7.55 -12.53 14.26
N GLN A 104 8.11 -13.00 15.38
CA GLN A 104 7.78 -12.50 16.72
C GLN A 104 9.06 -12.18 17.46
N GLY A 105 9.13 -11.03 18.09
CA GLY A 105 10.29 -10.64 18.89
C GLY A 105 10.20 -9.21 19.41
N CYS A 106 11.25 -8.78 20.12
CA CYS A 106 11.35 -7.41 20.59
C CYS A 106 11.74 -6.47 19.43
N GLY A 107 10.92 -5.47 19.18
CA GLY A 107 11.15 -4.50 18.11
C GLY A 107 10.73 -5.01 16.72
N LYS A 108 11.65 -5.05 15.76
CA LYS A 108 11.40 -5.43 14.36
C LYS A 108 12.42 -6.46 13.88
N PRO A 109 12.05 -7.32 12.91
CA PRO A 109 12.98 -8.28 12.32
C PRO A 109 14.11 -7.58 11.55
N GLN A 110 15.20 -8.29 11.38
CA GLN A 110 16.19 -7.98 10.34
C GLN A 110 15.54 -8.35 8.98
N MET A 111 14.92 -7.38 8.32
CA MET A 111 14.00 -7.61 7.18
C MET A 111 14.64 -8.43 6.06
N ASN A 112 15.89 -8.14 5.68
CA ASN A 112 16.55 -8.90 4.62
C ASN A 112 16.77 -10.38 5.01
N MET A 113 17.05 -10.68 6.27
CA MET A 113 17.15 -12.06 6.75
C MET A 113 15.77 -12.74 6.84
N PHE A 114 14.78 -12.02 7.37
CA PHE A 114 13.43 -12.54 7.54
C PHE A 114 12.76 -12.84 6.21
N LEU A 115 12.91 -11.96 5.22
CA LEU A 115 12.26 -12.09 3.91
C LEU A 115 13.05 -12.89 2.88
N ARG A 116 14.31 -13.27 3.15
CA ARG A 116 15.11 -14.07 2.20
C ARG A 116 14.45 -15.39 1.81
N PRO A 117 13.94 -16.22 2.73
CA PRO A 117 13.25 -17.45 2.35
C PRO A 117 11.97 -17.20 1.55
N LEU A 118 11.29 -16.04 1.76
CA LEU A 118 10.15 -15.65 0.91
C LEU A 118 10.58 -15.42 -0.53
N VAL A 119 11.70 -14.69 -0.72
CA VAL A 119 12.24 -14.42 -2.06
C VAL A 119 12.65 -15.71 -2.76
N GLU A 120 13.21 -16.68 -2.04
CA GLU A 120 13.54 -18.01 -2.56
C GLU A 120 12.28 -18.78 -2.98
N ASP A 121 11.24 -18.79 -2.14
CA ASP A 121 9.94 -19.39 -2.46
C ASP A 121 9.29 -18.75 -3.69
N LEU A 122 9.29 -17.41 -3.78
CA LEU A 122 8.75 -16.67 -4.93
C LEU A 122 9.55 -16.93 -6.20
N SER A 123 10.89 -17.02 -6.10
CA SER A 123 11.75 -17.35 -7.24
C SER A 123 11.46 -18.75 -7.77
N GLN A 124 11.24 -19.73 -6.88
CA GLN A 124 10.84 -21.08 -7.28
C GLN A 124 9.48 -21.10 -7.96
N LEU A 125 8.49 -20.40 -7.40
CA LEU A 125 7.16 -20.26 -8.01
C LEU A 125 7.20 -19.59 -9.37
N PHE A 126 8.03 -18.57 -9.53
CA PHE A 126 8.19 -17.88 -10.80
C PHE A 126 8.87 -18.77 -11.85
N GLN A 127 9.91 -19.50 -11.49
CA GLN A 127 10.69 -20.31 -12.43
C GLN A 127 10.04 -21.66 -12.74
N ARG A 128 9.64 -22.39 -11.71
CA ARG A 128 9.18 -23.79 -11.80
C ARG A 128 7.67 -23.93 -11.66
N GLY A 129 7.04 -23.06 -10.88
CA GLY A 129 5.62 -23.18 -10.51
C GLY A 129 5.33 -24.37 -9.62
N ILE A 130 4.06 -24.67 -9.49
CA ILE A 130 3.52 -25.86 -8.81
C ILE A 130 2.55 -26.60 -9.73
N VAL A 131 2.33 -27.87 -9.45
CA VAL A 131 1.30 -28.67 -10.08
C VAL A 131 0.11 -28.75 -9.14
N VAL A 132 -1.06 -28.33 -9.63
CA VAL A 132 -2.35 -28.42 -8.95
C VAL A 132 -3.25 -29.40 -9.67
N ASN A 133 -4.10 -30.13 -8.93
CA ASN A 133 -5.04 -31.06 -9.48
C ASN A 133 -6.45 -30.45 -9.46
N ILE A 134 -6.94 -30.08 -10.62
CA ILE A 134 -8.26 -29.45 -10.78
C ILE A 134 -9.16 -30.43 -11.54
N GLN A 135 -10.18 -30.96 -10.84
CA GLN A 135 -11.13 -31.91 -11.43
C GLN A 135 -10.42 -33.08 -12.15
N GLN A 136 -9.45 -33.68 -11.47
CA GLN A 136 -8.63 -34.81 -11.96
C GLN A 136 -7.68 -34.46 -13.13
N THR A 137 -7.51 -33.14 -13.41
CA THR A 137 -6.55 -32.67 -14.41
C THR A 137 -5.38 -31.99 -13.73
N GLU A 138 -4.18 -32.43 -14.02
CA GLU A 138 -2.96 -31.78 -13.55
C GLU A 138 -2.69 -30.49 -14.36
N ILE A 139 -2.63 -29.36 -13.67
CA ILE A 139 -2.33 -28.07 -14.25
C ILE A 139 -1.06 -27.53 -13.60
N ARG A 140 -0.07 -27.17 -14.42
CA ARG A 140 1.08 -26.41 -13.94
C ARG A 140 0.74 -24.92 -13.92
N THR A 141 0.87 -24.32 -12.75
CA THR A 141 0.72 -22.88 -12.55
C THR A 141 2.02 -22.27 -12.03
N ARG A 142 2.41 -21.12 -12.57
CA ARG A 142 3.50 -20.31 -12.08
C ARG A 142 2.91 -19.06 -11.42
N ALA A 143 3.64 -18.48 -10.47
CA ALA A 143 3.17 -17.31 -9.79
C ALA A 143 4.28 -16.25 -9.64
N MET A 144 3.91 -14.97 -9.70
CA MET A 144 4.82 -13.85 -9.44
C MET A 144 4.17 -12.82 -8.53
N MET A 145 4.96 -12.16 -7.71
CA MET A 145 4.51 -11.02 -6.91
C MET A 145 4.65 -9.74 -7.74
N ILE A 146 3.55 -9.02 -7.95
CA ILE A 146 3.56 -7.78 -8.75
C ILE A 146 3.39 -6.52 -7.93
N VAL A 147 2.88 -6.62 -6.70
CA VAL A 147 2.67 -5.48 -5.80
C VAL A 147 3.07 -5.86 -4.38
N ALA A 148 3.72 -4.94 -3.69
CA ALA A 148 3.87 -4.97 -2.24
C ALA A 148 3.33 -3.65 -1.65
N THR A 149 2.50 -3.76 -0.62
CA THR A 149 1.98 -2.59 0.11
C THR A 149 2.18 -2.75 1.59
N MET A 150 2.57 -1.68 2.24
CA MET A 150 2.85 -1.61 3.66
C MET A 150 2.85 -0.16 4.13
N ASP A 151 2.72 0.07 5.43
CA ASP A 151 2.80 1.42 5.96
C ASP A 151 4.18 2.06 5.72
N LEU A 152 4.29 3.37 5.92
CA LEU A 152 5.52 4.11 5.65
C LEU A 152 6.72 3.65 6.49
N GLN A 153 6.46 3.12 7.70
CA GLN A 153 7.52 2.62 8.57
C GLN A 153 7.99 1.23 8.14
N ALA A 154 7.06 0.31 7.94
CA ALA A 154 7.37 -1.03 7.44
C ALA A 154 8.08 -0.96 6.09
N ARG A 155 7.65 -0.06 5.20
CA ARG A 155 8.28 0.20 3.91
C ARG A 155 9.76 0.58 4.05
N ALA A 156 10.07 1.51 4.94
CA ALA A 156 11.45 1.93 5.16
C ALA A 156 12.33 0.77 5.66
N TYR A 157 11.78 -0.12 6.49
CA TYR A 157 12.52 -1.30 6.97
C TYR A 157 12.69 -2.36 5.89
N VAL A 158 11.63 -2.71 5.18
CA VAL A 158 11.67 -3.70 4.09
C VAL A 158 12.60 -3.26 2.96
N LEU A 159 12.55 -1.97 2.62
CA LEU A 159 13.36 -1.41 1.54
C LEU A 159 14.75 -0.94 1.98
N GLN A 160 15.14 -1.15 3.25
CA GLN A 160 16.44 -0.75 3.79
C GLN A 160 16.76 0.74 3.59
N MET A 161 15.74 1.60 3.71
CA MET A 161 15.87 3.03 3.44
C MET A 161 15.52 3.89 4.66
N THR A 162 15.81 5.17 4.54
CA THR A 162 15.43 6.19 5.52
C THR A 162 13.91 6.29 5.61
N GLN A 163 13.40 6.53 6.81
CA GLN A 163 11.99 6.76 7.06
C GLN A 163 11.48 8.02 6.33
N HIS A 164 10.20 8.08 6.06
CA HIS A 164 9.51 9.17 5.36
C HIS A 164 9.77 10.58 5.93
N ASN A 165 10.12 10.67 7.22
CA ASN A 165 10.46 11.92 7.91
C ASN A 165 11.97 12.23 7.95
N GLY A 166 12.81 11.44 7.30
CA GLY A 166 14.27 11.62 7.24
C GLY A 166 14.72 12.25 5.92
N LYS A 167 15.99 12.60 5.81
CA LYS A 167 16.59 13.11 4.57
C LYS A 167 16.52 12.04 3.48
N HIS A 168 16.03 12.39 2.27
CA HIS A 168 15.79 11.45 1.17
C HIS A 168 14.84 10.28 1.53
N GLY A 169 13.82 10.53 2.35
CA GLY A 169 12.85 9.51 2.76
C GLY A 169 11.77 9.17 1.72
N CYS A 170 11.76 9.84 0.56
CA CYS A 170 10.86 9.50 -0.54
C CYS A 170 11.33 8.22 -1.25
N LEU A 171 10.41 7.30 -1.56
CA LEU A 171 10.71 6.11 -2.36
C LEU A 171 10.82 6.45 -3.86
N TYR A 172 10.10 7.46 -4.31
CA TYR A 172 9.92 7.74 -5.73
C TYR A 172 10.88 8.77 -6.30
N CYS A 173 11.52 9.60 -5.44
CA CYS A 173 12.43 10.64 -5.92
C CYS A 173 13.58 10.89 -4.94
N LEU A 174 14.59 11.64 -5.40
CA LEU A 174 15.80 12.00 -4.66
C LEU A 174 15.63 13.31 -3.84
N GLU A 175 14.43 13.84 -3.66
CA GLU A 175 14.21 15.06 -2.86
C GLU A 175 14.75 14.89 -1.43
N PRO A 176 15.69 15.73 -1.00
CA PRO A 176 16.27 15.63 0.35
C PRO A 176 15.33 16.15 1.44
N GLY A 177 14.32 16.92 1.08
CA GLY A 177 13.47 17.68 1.99
C GLY A 177 14.22 18.80 2.72
N LYS A 178 13.47 19.68 3.39
CA LYS A 178 13.99 20.78 4.20
C LYS A 178 13.61 20.59 5.66
N VAL A 179 14.52 20.93 6.57
CA VAL A 179 14.21 20.98 8.01
C VAL A 179 13.45 22.26 8.28
N VAL A 180 12.28 22.14 8.88
CA VAL A 180 11.43 23.26 9.28
C VAL A 180 11.10 23.18 10.76
N LYS A 181 10.91 24.32 11.41
CA LYS A 181 10.44 24.36 12.80
C LYS A 181 8.93 24.03 12.83
N SER A 182 8.54 23.15 13.73
CA SER A 182 7.15 22.83 14.03
C SER A 182 6.95 22.89 15.55
N GLY A 183 6.51 24.03 16.05
CA GLY A 183 6.46 24.33 17.47
C GLY A 183 7.85 24.33 18.08
N LYS A 184 8.08 23.49 19.11
CA LYS A 184 9.38 23.32 19.80
C LYS A 184 10.31 22.29 19.11
N ALA A 185 9.83 21.57 18.09
CA ALA A 185 10.58 20.51 17.42
C ALA A 185 10.96 20.88 15.99
N ASN A 186 11.99 20.23 15.45
CA ASN A 186 12.31 20.28 14.05
C ASN A 186 11.63 19.07 13.34
N CYS A 187 11.02 19.32 12.20
CA CYS A 187 10.53 18.26 11.34
C CYS A 187 11.07 18.42 9.93
N ARG A 188 11.10 17.35 9.17
CA ARG A 188 11.44 17.41 7.75
C ARG A 188 10.16 17.55 6.92
N SER A 189 10.16 18.55 6.06
CA SER A 189 9.10 18.79 5.08
C SER A 189 9.64 18.57 3.67
N TYR A 190 8.77 18.08 2.79
CA TYR A 190 9.02 17.94 1.36
C TYR A 190 8.12 18.97 0.65
N PRO A 191 8.63 20.20 0.46
CA PRO A 191 7.83 21.28 -0.13
C PRO A 191 7.58 21.00 -1.60
N TYR A 192 6.51 21.58 -2.11
CA TYR A 192 6.25 21.63 -3.54
C TYR A 192 7.44 22.29 -4.28
N ARG A 193 7.71 21.83 -5.48
CA ARG A 193 8.74 22.32 -6.39
C ARG A 193 8.11 22.58 -7.75
N ASP A 194 8.53 23.64 -8.42
CA ASP A 194 8.12 23.95 -9.80
C ASP A 194 8.71 22.94 -10.81
N VAL A 195 9.85 22.33 -10.45
CA VAL A 195 10.47 21.26 -11.22
C VAL A 195 10.48 20.00 -10.36
N ASP A 196 10.00 18.91 -10.91
CA ASP A 196 9.97 17.63 -10.23
C ASP A 196 11.38 17.18 -9.87
N PRO A 197 11.57 16.64 -8.65
CA PRO A 197 12.84 16.08 -8.24
C PRO A 197 13.21 14.88 -9.13
N GLU A 198 14.50 14.62 -9.27
CA GLU A 198 15.01 13.45 -9.97
C GLU A 198 14.36 12.17 -9.46
N PRO A 199 13.75 11.34 -10.33
CA PRO A 199 13.11 10.09 -9.91
C PRO A 199 14.15 9.06 -9.47
N ARG A 200 13.75 8.20 -8.54
CA ARG A 200 14.54 7.01 -8.21
C ARG A 200 14.35 5.97 -9.28
N THR A 201 15.44 5.30 -9.64
CA THR A 201 15.46 4.15 -10.54
C THR A 201 16.03 2.94 -9.82
N LYS A 202 15.79 1.76 -10.36
CA LYS A 202 16.38 0.52 -9.88
C LYS A 202 17.91 0.59 -9.85
N GLU A 203 18.49 1.21 -10.88
CA GLU A 203 19.93 1.36 -11.06
C GLU A 203 20.53 2.27 -9.98
N ASN A 204 19.93 3.45 -9.74
CA ASN A 204 20.47 4.37 -8.74
C ASN A 204 20.30 3.84 -7.32
N ILE A 205 19.19 3.12 -6.99
CA ILE A 205 19.05 2.44 -5.70
C ILE A 205 20.15 1.39 -5.50
N LYS A 206 20.47 0.62 -6.52
CA LYS A 206 21.55 -0.38 -6.46
C LYS A 206 22.92 0.26 -6.26
N SER A 207 23.22 1.32 -7.00
CA SER A 207 24.47 2.08 -6.85
C SER A 207 24.60 2.70 -5.46
N ASP A 208 23.55 3.38 -4.99
CA ASP A 208 23.48 3.98 -3.64
C ASP A 208 23.67 2.92 -2.53
N ALA A 209 23.10 1.73 -2.71
CA ALA A 209 23.24 0.63 -1.76
C ALA A 209 24.68 0.10 -1.69
N GLN A 210 25.36 -0.02 -2.84
CA GLN A 210 26.76 -0.43 -2.91
C GLN A 210 27.66 0.59 -2.23
N GLU A 211 27.48 1.87 -2.53
CA GLU A 211 28.23 2.96 -1.90
C GLU A 211 27.95 3.04 -0.39
N ALA A 212 26.71 2.86 0.03
CA ALA A 212 26.32 2.87 1.45
C ALA A 212 27.01 1.74 2.22
N ILE A 213 27.09 0.54 1.66
CA ILE A 213 27.82 -0.60 2.25
C ILE A 213 29.31 -0.31 2.32
N ALA A 214 29.91 0.20 1.26
CA ALA A 214 31.34 0.49 1.20
C ALA A 214 31.77 1.61 2.18
N SER A 215 30.95 2.66 2.30
CA SER A 215 31.24 3.82 3.14
C SER A 215 30.76 3.69 4.59
N GLY A 216 29.90 2.71 4.90
CA GLY A 216 29.22 2.59 6.19
C GLY A 216 28.22 3.73 6.48
N LYS A 217 27.85 4.53 5.47
CA LYS A 217 26.96 5.69 5.58
C LYS A 217 25.81 5.57 4.58
N ARG A 218 24.66 6.12 4.95
CA ARG A 218 23.51 6.21 4.03
C ARG A 218 23.85 7.09 2.83
N VAL A 219 23.53 6.59 1.64
CA VAL A 219 23.63 7.35 0.38
C VAL A 219 22.23 7.58 -0.15
N HIS A 220 21.85 8.82 -0.40
CA HIS A 220 20.49 9.25 -0.79
C HIS A 220 19.35 8.56 0.00
N GLY A 221 19.60 8.31 1.30
CA GLY A 221 18.64 7.66 2.18
C GLY A 221 18.64 6.13 2.13
N ILE A 222 19.46 5.49 1.32
CA ILE A 222 19.60 4.04 1.21
C ILE A 222 20.68 3.55 2.16
N ASN A 223 20.43 2.43 2.88
CA ASN A 223 21.40 1.77 3.75
C ASN A 223 22.06 0.56 3.07
N SER A 224 21.25 -0.22 2.37
CA SER A 224 21.64 -1.41 1.63
C SER A 224 20.53 -1.78 0.64
N GLU A 225 20.77 -2.74 -0.21
CA GLU A 225 19.74 -3.26 -1.12
C GLU A 225 18.71 -4.10 -0.35
N SER A 226 17.41 -3.93 -0.71
CA SER A 226 16.34 -4.79 -0.21
C SER A 226 16.46 -6.18 -0.83
N VAL A 227 16.22 -7.22 -0.04
CA VAL A 227 16.18 -8.59 -0.56
C VAL A 227 15.09 -8.79 -1.65
N LEU A 228 14.04 -7.96 -1.65
CA LEU A 228 13.00 -8.00 -2.70
C LEU A 228 13.56 -7.66 -4.09
N SER A 229 14.64 -6.86 -4.16
CA SER A 229 15.31 -6.55 -5.42
C SER A 229 16.02 -7.75 -6.06
N CYS A 230 16.18 -8.85 -5.32
CA CYS A 230 16.70 -10.12 -5.88
C CYS A 230 15.70 -10.83 -6.79
N LEU A 231 14.41 -10.44 -6.76
CA LEU A 231 13.41 -10.94 -7.70
C LEU A 231 13.61 -10.25 -9.05
N PRO A 232 13.90 -10.96 -10.13
CA PRO A 232 14.32 -10.36 -11.41
C PRO A 232 13.24 -9.50 -12.08
N TYR A 233 11.99 -9.76 -11.73
CA TYR A 233 10.80 -9.11 -12.27
C TYR A 233 10.24 -8.01 -11.35
N PHE A 234 10.86 -7.76 -10.18
CA PHE A 234 10.35 -6.84 -9.18
C PHE A 234 11.22 -5.58 -9.10
N ASP A 235 10.63 -4.45 -9.40
CA ASP A 235 11.24 -3.14 -9.21
C ASP A 235 10.62 -2.46 -8.00
N VAL A 236 11.41 -2.20 -6.97
CA VAL A 236 10.93 -1.59 -5.72
C VAL A 236 10.40 -0.17 -5.92
N THR A 237 10.80 0.52 -6.99
CA THR A 237 10.33 1.90 -7.28
C THR A 237 8.92 1.93 -7.88
N THR A 238 8.50 0.86 -8.54
CA THR A 238 7.19 0.76 -9.21
C THR A 238 6.26 -0.23 -8.54
N ASN A 239 6.79 -1.37 -8.07
CA ASN A 239 5.99 -2.45 -7.52
C ASN A 239 5.68 -2.29 -6.01
N VAL A 240 6.36 -1.35 -5.31
CA VAL A 240 6.00 -1.00 -3.91
C VAL A 240 5.12 0.23 -3.93
N VAL A 241 3.85 0.04 -3.58
CA VAL A 241 2.83 1.08 -3.68
C VAL A 241 2.52 1.73 -2.33
N ILE A 242 1.92 2.93 -2.38
CA ILE A 242 1.48 3.64 -1.19
C ILE A 242 0.31 2.89 -0.54
N ASP A 243 0.40 2.64 0.76
CA ASP A 243 -0.74 2.17 1.55
C ASP A 243 -1.81 3.26 1.61
N TYR A 244 -2.92 2.99 0.94
CA TYR A 244 -4.06 3.90 0.89
C TYR A 244 -4.61 4.24 2.29
N MET A 245 -4.68 3.25 3.18
CA MET A 245 -5.24 3.44 4.51
C MET A 245 -4.36 4.37 5.37
N HIS A 246 -3.08 4.06 5.51
CA HIS A 246 -2.18 4.84 6.38
C HIS A 246 -1.66 6.11 5.69
N GLY A 247 -1.33 6.02 4.40
CA GLY A 247 -0.78 7.16 3.66
C GLY A 247 -1.83 8.22 3.32
N ILE A 248 -2.96 7.82 2.77
CA ILE A 248 -3.98 8.76 2.27
C ILE A 248 -4.99 9.09 3.38
N LEU A 249 -5.70 8.09 3.92
CA LEU A 249 -6.83 8.35 4.81
C LEU A 249 -6.38 8.82 6.21
N LEU A 250 -5.51 8.07 6.86
CA LEU A 250 -5.02 8.39 8.21
C LEU A 250 -3.82 9.35 8.20
N GLY A 251 -3.17 9.51 7.08
CA GLY A 251 -2.07 10.45 6.86
C GLY A 251 -2.58 11.79 6.32
N ILE A 252 -2.66 11.92 5.00
CA ILE A 252 -2.93 13.19 4.31
C ILE A 252 -4.30 13.75 4.68
N LEU A 253 -5.37 12.95 4.57
CA LEU A 253 -6.73 13.43 4.80
C LEU A 253 -6.94 13.85 6.26
N LYS A 254 -6.48 13.03 7.21
CA LYS A 254 -6.53 13.39 8.63
C LYS A 254 -5.76 14.67 8.92
N LYS A 255 -4.62 14.88 8.27
CA LYS A 255 -3.85 16.13 8.37
C LYS A 255 -4.61 17.32 7.81
N LEU A 256 -5.24 17.20 6.64
CA LEU A 256 -6.08 18.24 6.06
C LEU A 256 -7.23 18.61 7.00
N MET A 257 -7.94 17.64 7.56
CA MET A 257 -9.00 17.91 8.53
C MET A 257 -8.47 18.62 9.79
N SER A 258 -7.27 18.26 10.26
CA SER A 258 -6.63 18.99 11.35
C SER A 258 -6.32 20.45 10.99
N LEU A 259 -5.89 20.71 9.76
CA LEU A 259 -5.67 22.08 9.30
C LEU A 259 -6.98 22.87 9.27
N TRP A 260 -8.05 22.28 8.78
CA TRP A 260 -9.35 22.95 8.61
C TRP A 260 -10.11 23.15 9.93
N PHE A 261 -10.04 22.21 10.88
CA PHE A 261 -10.95 22.20 12.04
C PHE A 261 -10.27 22.39 13.41
N ASP A 262 -8.93 22.21 13.55
CA ASP A 262 -8.28 22.42 14.86
C ASP A 262 -8.14 23.92 15.17
N SER A 263 -8.55 24.29 16.36
CA SER A 263 -8.52 25.69 16.84
C SER A 263 -7.11 26.31 16.90
N LYS A 264 -6.06 25.50 16.97
CA LYS A 264 -4.67 25.96 16.86
C LYS A 264 -4.37 26.71 15.56
N ASN A 265 -5.15 26.44 14.51
CA ASN A 265 -5.04 27.08 13.19
C ASN A 265 -6.01 28.26 13.03
N SER A 266 -6.67 28.72 14.09
CA SER A 266 -7.75 29.72 14.03
C SER A 266 -7.37 31.06 13.38
N LYS A 267 -6.10 31.35 13.24
CA LYS A 267 -5.56 32.56 12.57
C LYS A 267 -5.25 32.32 11.08
N GLU A 268 -5.31 31.10 10.63
CA GLU A 268 -4.92 30.72 9.26
C GLU A 268 -6.12 30.88 8.31
N PRO A 269 -5.90 31.33 7.06
CA PRO A 269 -6.97 31.57 6.10
C PRO A 269 -7.75 30.31 5.70
N PHE A 270 -7.14 29.13 5.83
CA PHE A 270 -7.77 27.85 5.55
C PHE A 270 -8.57 27.27 6.72
N TYR A 271 -8.56 27.93 7.90
CA TYR A 271 -9.29 27.45 9.07
C TYR A 271 -10.79 27.71 8.95
N ILE A 272 -11.57 26.67 8.97
CA ILE A 272 -13.05 26.71 8.91
C ILE A 272 -13.72 26.14 10.15
N GLY A 273 -12.98 25.88 11.24
CA GLY A 273 -13.51 25.26 12.45
C GLY A 273 -14.64 26.04 13.13
N LYS A 274 -14.75 27.36 12.91
CA LYS A 274 -15.90 28.15 13.36
C LYS A 274 -17.24 27.77 12.69
N ARG A 275 -17.18 27.14 11.52
CA ARG A 275 -18.33 26.68 10.72
C ARG A 275 -18.53 25.16 10.80
N VAL A 276 -17.89 24.46 11.74
CA VAL A 276 -17.93 22.99 11.83
C VAL A 276 -19.35 22.45 12.02
N ASP A 277 -20.20 23.15 12.79
CA ASP A 277 -21.60 22.74 12.99
C ASP A 277 -22.44 22.90 11.71
N GLU A 278 -22.11 23.86 10.87
CA GLU A 278 -22.72 24.02 9.55
C GLU A 278 -22.33 22.85 8.63
N VAL A 279 -21.04 22.50 8.59
CA VAL A 279 -20.55 21.32 7.86
C VAL A 279 -21.25 20.04 8.34
N ASP A 280 -21.33 19.84 9.67
CA ASP A 280 -22.00 18.68 10.27
C ASP A 280 -23.52 18.66 9.94
N SER A 281 -24.14 19.83 9.79
CA SER A 281 -25.55 19.93 9.40
C SER A 281 -25.76 19.55 7.93
N ILE A 282 -24.86 19.97 7.03
CA ILE A 282 -24.91 19.58 5.61
C ILE A 282 -24.70 18.07 5.47
N ILE A 283 -23.72 17.49 6.18
CA ILE A 283 -23.47 16.04 6.13
C ILE A 283 -24.74 15.23 6.46
N LYS A 284 -25.55 15.68 7.40
CA LYS A 284 -26.81 15.01 7.80
C LYS A 284 -27.86 15.02 6.71
N THR A 285 -27.84 15.96 5.78
CA THR A 285 -28.81 16.05 4.68
C THR A 285 -28.43 15.16 3.49
N ILE A 286 -27.17 14.73 3.43
CA ILE A 286 -26.68 13.90 2.33
C ILE A 286 -27.13 12.45 2.54
N GLN A 287 -27.84 11.90 1.56
CA GLN A 287 -28.19 10.48 1.54
C GLN A 287 -27.05 9.68 0.91
N PRO A 288 -26.34 8.87 1.70
CA PRO A 288 -25.23 8.10 1.16
C PRO A 288 -25.71 6.90 0.34
N PRO A 289 -24.89 6.38 -0.59
CA PRO A 289 -25.20 5.14 -1.27
C PRO A 289 -25.43 3.97 -0.30
N TYR A 290 -26.41 3.11 -0.61
CA TYR A 290 -26.85 2.00 0.27
C TYR A 290 -25.74 1.00 0.63
N PHE A 291 -24.69 0.90 -0.15
CA PHE A 291 -23.55 0.01 0.09
C PHE A 291 -22.54 0.55 1.12
N LEU A 292 -22.67 1.82 1.55
CA LEU A 292 -21.82 2.39 2.59
C LEU A 292 -22.25 1.88 3.96
N ARG A 293 -21.50 0.94 4.51
CA ARG A 293 -21.79 0.33 5.81
C ARG A 293 -21.43 1.23 6.99
N ARG A 294 -20.47 2.14 6.83
CA ARG A 294 -20.03 3.04 7.89
C ARG A 294 -19.96 4.46 7.37
N LEU A 295 -20.79 5.29 7.98
CA LEU A 295 -20.81 6.73 7.72
C LEU A 295 -19.82 7.44 8.65
N SER A 296 -19.38 8.63 8.23
CA SER A 296 -18.61 9.53 9.07
C SER A 296 -19.48 10.03 10.22
N ARG A 297 -18.95 9.98 11.44
CA ARG A 297 -19.57 10.64 12.60
C ARG A 297 -19.45 12.16 12.42
N LYS A 298 -20.07 12.93 13.32
CA LYS A 298 -19.86 14.39 13.37
C LYS A 298 -18.37 14.72 13.42
N ILE A 299 -17.96 15.76 12.71
CA ILE A 299 -16.58 16.26 12.73
C ILE A 299 -16.30 16.87 14.09
N ASN A 300 -17.23 17.73 14.58
CA ASN A 300 -17.06 18.44 15.84
C ASN A 300 -16.82 17.44 16.99
N GLY A 301 -15.64 17.52 17.59
CA GLY A 301 -15.20 16.71 18.72
C GLY A 301 -14.86 15.24 18.43
N ASN A 302 -15.04 14.75 17.18
CA ASN A 302 -14.93 13.30 16.92
C ASN A 302 -13.92 12.90 15.85
N TYR A 303 -13.56 13.77 14.88
CA TYR A 303 -12.78 13.34 13.72
C TYR A 303 -11.41 12.76 14.08
N ASN A 304 -10.81 13.17 15.20
CA ASN A 304 -9.54 12.62 15.68
C ASN A 304 -9.63 11.12 16.04
N HIS A 305 -10.84 10.64 16.33
CA HIS A 305 -11.15 9.25 16.70
C HIS A 305 -11.81 8.47 15.55
N TRP A 306 -11.87 9.05 14.36
CA TRP A 306 -12.43 8.36 13.20
C TRP A 306 -11.55 7.20 12.78
N LYS A 307 -12.19 6.13 12.34
CA LYS A 307 -11.51 5.01 11.67
C LYS A 307 -11.25 5.34 10.20
N ALA A 308 -10.33 4.65 9.58
CA ALA A 308 -10.02 4.82 8.17
C ALA A 308 -11.26 4.74 7.26
N SER A 309 -12.22 3.86 7.57
CA SER A 309 -13.48 3.76 6.82
C SER A 309 -14.35 5.01 6.91
N GLU A 310 -14.31 5.76 8.03
CA GLU A 310 -15.02 7.03 8.19
C GLU A 310 -14.34 8.13 7.38
N PHE A 311 -13.01 8.18 7.41
CA PHE A 311 -12.24 9.08 6.53
C PHE A 311 -12.50 8.78 5.06
N ARG A 312 -12.58 7.51 4.67
CA ARG A 312 -12.89 7.13 3.29
C ARG A 312 -14.29 7.61 2.87
N SER A 313 -15.29 7.41 3.71
CA SER A 313 -16.64 7.89 3.43
C SER A 313 -16.67 9.42 3.31
N TRP A 314 -16.02 10.12 4.21
CA TRP A 314 -15.86 11.57 4.14
C TRP A 314 -15.22 12.01 2.81
N LEU A 315 -14.06 11.45 2.46
CA LEU A 315 -13.34 11.83 1.25
C LEU A 315 -14.17 11.66 -0.02
N LEU A 316 -14.84 10.52 -0.16
CA LEU A 316 -15.45 10.14 -1.42
C LEU A 316 -16.89 10.65 -1.61
N TYR A 317 -17.63 10.89 -0.51
CA TYR A 317 -19.06 11.13 -0.61
C TYR A 317 -19.54 12.41 0.09
N PHE A 318 -18.83 12.89 1.10
CA PHE A 318 -19.30 14.00 1.93
C PHE A 318 -18.48 15.27 1.79
N SER A 319 -17.16 15.18 1.58
CA SER A 319 -16.27 16.35 1.68
C SER A 319 -16.60 17.42 0.65
N LEU A 320 -16.76 17.06 -0.63
CA LEU A 320 -17.02 18.04 -1.67
C LEU A 320 -18.34 18.79 -1.46
N PRO A 321 -19.51 18.14 -1.33
CA PRO A 321 -20.76 18.87 -1.12
C PRO A 321 -20.79 19.62 0.22
N ALA A 322 -20.16 19.09 1.27
CA ALA A 322 -20.16 19.74 2.58
C ALA A 322 -19.23 20.96 2.67
N LEU A 323 -18.22 21.06 1.82
CA LEU A 323 -17.23 22.13 1.83
C LEU A 323 -17.40 23.16 0.70
N GLN A 324 -18.26 22.89 -0.27
CA GLN A 324 -18.39 23.67 -1.53
C GLN A 324 -18.53 25.18 -1.33
N ASN A 325 -19.27 25.62 -0.28
CA ASN A 325 -19.48 27.05 0.00
C ASN A 325 -18.85 27.48 1.33
N ILE A 326 -18.03 26.64 1.93
CA ILE A 326 -17.45 26.85 3.25
C ILE A 326 -15.94 27.06 3.14
N LEU A 327 -15.27 26.24 2.38
CA LEU A 327 -13.86 26.38 2.08
C LEU A 327 -13.72 27.30 0.86
N LEU A 328 -13.16 28.49 1.06
CA LEU A 328 -12.80 29.36 -0.04
C LEU A 328 -11.71 28.68 -0.87
N ILE A 329 -12.06 28.28 -2.09
CA ILE A 329 -11.08 27.80 -3.06
C ILE A 329 -10.39 29.06 -3.59
N PHE A 330 -9.20 29.33 -3.10
CA PHE A 330 -8.29 30.25 -3.79
C PHE A 330 -7.77 29.48 -5.01
N ILE A 331 -8.39 29.75 -6.15
CA ILE A 331 -7.89 29.32 -7.46
C ILE A 331 -6.81 30.30 -7.89
#